data_f4ff30e2a91cbe57ca804d8cb04b4485
#
_entry.id   f4ff30e2a91cbe57ca804d8cb04b4485
#
_cell.length_a   1.000
_cell.length_b   1.000
_cell.length_c   1.000
_cell.angle_alpha   90.00
_cell.angle_beta   90.00
_cell.angle_gamma   90.00
#
_symmetry.space_group_name_H-M   'P 1'
#
loop_
_entity.id
_entity.type
_entity.pdbx_description
1 polymer ?
#
loop_
_entity_poly.entity_id
_entity_poly.type
_entity_poly.pdbx_seq_one_letter_code
_entity_poly.pdbx_strand_id
1 'polypeptide(L)'
;YQDLDGNTATTTIAIDIASSLGVTCVNSAGNEGDDPWYYIITPADADSVISVGAVSQNGIIANFSSRGPTSDGRIKPEVCALGVNTYCVRSNTENIYRTASGTSFSAPLVAGAAAVILSANSSWTNMQVREALMMTASQNTNPDNIYGYGIINTWGAINYQNTVSTKNDNFIPNIVRVHEAFPNPFNPSLSMTIECFSKNAEITTNVYNIKGNLVEILHNETLSNKTISLLWNASDYPNGIYFIRTYWTGGNDIQKVTLLK
;
A
#
# COMPACT_ATOMS: atom_id res chain seq x y z
N TYR A 1 4.99 -6.37 -20.24
CA TYR A 1 5.51 -5.30 -19.39
C TYR A 1 4.42 -4.31 -19.01
N GLN A 2 3.57 -3.94 -19.95
CA GLN A 2 2.51 -2.94 -19.71
C GLN A 2 1.58 -3.31 -18.54
N ASP A 3 1.37 -4.59 -18.31
CA ASP A 3 0.49 -5.09 -17.23
C ASP A 3 1.17 -5.14 -15.85
N LEU A 4 2.43 -4.71 -15.76
CA LEU A 4 3.14 -4.51 -14.48
C LEU A 4 2.81 -3.13 -13.88
N ASP A 5 1.55 -2.81 -13.79
CA ASP A 5 1.03 -1.50 -13.40
C ASP A 5 0.37 -1.47 -12.00
N GLY A 6 0.42 -2.59 -11.29
CA GLY A 6 -0.22 -2.75 -9.98
C GLY A 6 -1.72 -3.02 -10.04
N ASN A 7 -2.36 -3.00 -11.23
CA ASN A 7 -3.82 -3.01 -11.33
C ASN A 7 -4.38 -4.00 -12.35
N THR A 8 -3.57 -4.45 -13.32
CA THR A 8 -4.07 -5.25 -14.45
C THR A 8 -3.99 -6.75 -14.21
N ALA A 9 -2.88 -7.26 -13.68
CA ALA A 9 -2.71 -8.69 -13.50
C ALA A 9 -3.59 -9.25 -12.36
N THR A 10 -4.29 -10.35 -12.60
CA THR A 10 -5.20 -10.96 -11.62
C THR A 10 -4.51 -11.31 -10.29
N THR A 11 -3.27 -11.79 -10.36
CA THR A 11 -2.48 -12.11 -9.15
C THR A 11 -2.10 -10.87 -8.36
N THR A 12 -1.83 -9.76 -9.03
CA THR A 12 -1.54 -8.45 -8.44
C THR A 12 -2.77 -7.91 -7.70
N ILE A 13 -3.93 -7.91 -8.35
CA ILE A 13 -5.22 -7.52 -7.74
C ILE A 13 -5.52 -8.37 -6.50
N ALA A 14 -5.25 -9.69 -6.55
CA ALA A 14 -5.50 -10.59 -5.42
C ALA A 14 -4.62 -10.24 -4.20
N ILE A 15 -3.36 -9.86 -4.41
CA ILE A 15 -2.47 -9.42 -3.32
C ILE A 15 -2.95 -8.11 -2.71
N ASP A 16 -3.36 -7.13 -3.51
CA ASP A 16 -3.86 -5.86 -3.00
C ASP A 16 -5.16 -6.02 -2.22
N ILE A 17 -6.04 -6.93 -2.64
CA ILE A 17 -7.22 -7.32 -1.84
C ILE A 17 -6.78 -7.94 -0.51
N ALA A 18 -5.85 -8.89 -0.50
CA ALA A 18 -5.36 -9.51 0.73
C ALA A 18 -4.73 -8.48 1.67
N SER A 19 -3.96 -7.55 1.12
CA SER A 19 -3.35 -6.46 1.88
C SER A 19 -4.40 -5.50 2.47
N SER A 20 -5.44 -5.17 1.72
CA SER A 20 -6.55 -4.34 2.21
C SER A 20 -7.30 -4.97 3.40
N LEU A 21 -7.25 -6.30 3.51
CA LEU A 21 -7.78 -7.07 4.64
C LEU A 21 -6.78 -7.21 5.81
N GLY A 22 -5.64 -6.54 5.75
CA GLY A 22 -4.62 -6.51 6.81
C GLY A 22 -3.54 -7.58 6.70
N VAL A 23 -3.49 -8.36 5.61
CA VAL A 23 -2.44 -9.36 5.39
C VAL A 23 -1.15 -8.67 4.95
N THR A 24 -0.03 -8.95 5.62
CA THR A 24 1.29 -8.50 5.17
C THR A 24 1.77 -9.42 4.04
N CYS A 25 1.72 -8.92 2.81
CA CYS A 25 2.10 -9.67 1.63
C CYS A 25 3.57 -9.43 1.26
N VAL A 26 4.35 -10.51 1.18
CA VAL A 26 5.75 -10.50 0.75
C VAL A 26 5.92 -11.40 -0.46
N ASN A 27 6.51 -10.89 -1.53
CA ASN A 27 6.69 -11.65 -2.77
C ASN A 27 8.12 -11.51 -3.31
N SER A 28 8.60 -12.55 -3.98
CA SER A 28 9.87 -12.50 -4.70
C SER A 28 9.77 -11.57 -5.92
N ALA A 29 10.82 -10.78 -6.19
CA ALA A 29 10.84 -9.89 -7.34
C ALA A 29 10.84 -10.62 -8.69
N GLY A 30 11.39 -11.83 -8.73
CA GLY A 30 11.64 -12.62 -9.94
C GLY A 30 13.13 -12.90 -10.15
N ASN A 31 13.45 -13.82 -11.05
CA ASN A 31 14.83 -14.22 -11.33
C ASN A 31 15.21 -13.98 -12.80
N GLU A 32 14.69 -12.92 -13.39
CA GLU A 32 14.81 -12.58 -14.80
C GLU A 32 15.84 -11.46 -15.07
N GLY A 33 16.60 -11.06 -14.04
CA GLY A 33 17.51 -9.89 -14.11
C GLY A 33 18.66 -10.01 -15.12
N ASP A 34 19.07 -11.21 -15.48
CA ASP A 34 20.07 -11.53 -16.52
C ASP A 34 19.45 -12.15 -17.79
N ASP A 35 18.11 -12.27 -17.83
CA ASP A 35 17.35 -12.69 -18.98
C ASP A 35 16.88 -11.49 -19.83
N PRO A 36 16.42 -11.73 -21.09
CA PRO A 36 15.87 -10.65 -21.93
C PRO A 36 14.66 -9.92 -21.33
N TRP A 37 13.92 -10.55 -20.40
CA TRP A 37 12.81 -9.91 -19.70
C TRP A 37 13.28 -8.85 -18.71
N TYR A 38 14.31 -9.11 -17.92
CA TYR A 38 14.97 -8.19 -16.99
C TYR A 38 14.11 -7.71 -15.81
N TYR A 39 12.84 -7.42 -16.03
CA TYR A 39 11.95 -6.78 -15.06
C TYR A 39 11.38 -7.74 -14.02
N ILE A 40 10.78 -7.17 -12.99
CA ILE A 40 9.99 -7.92 -12.00
C ILE A 40 8.88 -8.71 -12.71
N ILE A 41 8.33 -9.69 -12.00
CA ILE A 41 7.19 -10.50 -12.46
C ILE A 41 6.00 -10.33 -11.51
N THR A 42 4.78 -10.43 -12.06
CA THR A 42 3.57 -10.40 -11.23
C THR A 42 3.57 -11.53 -10.21
N PRO A 43 3.12 -11.29 -8.98
CA PRO A 43 2.49 -10.11 -8.42
C PRO A 43 3.45 -9.14 -7.69
N ALA A 44 4.75 -9.14 -8.02
CA ALA A 44 5.72 -8.24 -7.40
C ALA A 44 5.48 -6.75 -7.73
N ASP A 45 4.66 -6.47 -8.74
CA ASP A 45 4.23 -5.13 -9.15
C ASP A 45 3.10 -4.54 -8.30
N ALA A 46 2.45 -5.33 -7.44
CA ALA A 46 1.34 -4.86 -6.61
C ALA A 46 1.72 -3.64 -5.76
N ASP A 47 0.74 -2.76 -5.49
CA ASP A 47 0.96 -1.51 -4.75
C ASP A 47 1.31 -1.74 -3.29
N SER A 48 0.69 -2.74 -2.69
CA SER A 48 0.76 -3.03 -1.26
C SER A 48 1.69 -4.21 -0.91
N VAL A 49 2.33 -4.84 -1.90
CA VAL A 49 3.27 -5.95 -1.68
C VAL A 49 4.65 -5.45 -1.24
N ILE A 50 5.35 -6.26 -0.48
CA ILE A 50 6.79 -6.11 -0.25
C ILE A 50 7.48 -7.02 -1.25
N SER A 51 7.89 -6.48 -2.39
CA SER A 51 8.67 -7.19 -3.41
C SER A 51 10.14 -7.27 -2.98
N VAL A 52 10.73 -8.44 -3.07
CA VAL A 52 12.06 -8.71 -2.50
C VAL A 52 13.06 -9.16 -3.56
N GLY A 53 14.12 -8.36 -3.72
CA GLY A 53 15.30 -8.69 -4.51
C GLY A 53 16.29 -9.58 -3.78
N ALA A 54 17.22 -10.17 -4.51
CA ALA A 54 18.22 -11.10 -3.99
C ALA A 54 19.63 -10.49 -3.98
N VAL A 55 20.28 -10.50 -2.81
CA VAL A 55 21.71 -10.15 -2.67
C VAL A 55 22.53 -11.35 -2.21
N SER A 56 23.84 -11.27 -2.45
CA SER A 56 24.84 -12.18 -1.86
C SER A 56 25.11 -11.84 -0.40
N GLN A 57 25.89 -12.67 0.28
CA GLN A 57 26.35 -12.43 1.66
C GLN A 57 27.15 -11.10 1.79
N ASN A 58 27.78 -10.65 0.71
CA ASN A 58 28.53 -9.39 0.68
C ASN A 58 27.65 -8.18 0.34
N GLY A 59 26.33 -8.35 0.27
CA GLY A 59 25.37 -7.28 -0.07
C GLY A 59 25.34 -6.91 -1.55
N ILE A 60 25.96 -7.70 -2.43
CA ILE A 60 25.96 -7.43 -3.88
C ILE A 60 24.70 -8.04 -4.49
N ILE A 61 23.97 -7.26 -5.31
CA ILE A 61 22.79 -7.73 -6.02
C ILE A 61 23.14 -8.94 -6.91
N ALA A 62 22.30 -9.96 -6.87
CA ALA A 62 22.44 -11.11 -7.75
C ALA A 62 22.08 -10.73 -9.19
N ASN A 63 22.85 -11.20 -10.18
CA ASN A 63 22.60 -10.89 -11.59
C ASN A 63 21.18 -11.30 -12.01
N PHE A 64 20.72 -12.45 -11.55
CA PHE A 64 19.38 -12.97 -11.84
C PHE A 64 18.24 -12.17 -11.17
N SER A 65 18.53 -11.37 -10.12
CA SER A 65 17.48 -10.66 -9.41
C SER A 65 16.75 -9.69 -10.34
N SER A 66 15.46 -9.89 -10.56
CA SER A 66 14.61 -9.01 -11.36
C SER A 66 14.58 -7.59 -10.80
N ARG A 67 14.40 -6.61 -11.67
CA ARG A 67 14.55 -5.17 -11.37
C ARG A 67 13.31 -4.40 -11.79
N GLY A 68 13.13 -3.22 -11.22
CA GLY A 68 12.13 -2.25 -11.67
C GLY A 68 12.59 -1.47 -12.92
N PRO A 69 11.84 -0.42 -13.23
CA PRO A 69 10.60 -0.02 -12.60
C PRO A 69 9.39 -0.86 -13.01
N THR A 70 8.24 -0.64 -12.37
CA THR A 70 6.95 -1.02 -12.91
C THR A 70 6.64 -0.22 -14.19
N SER A 71 5.60 -0.62 -14.95
CA SER A 71 5.23 0.09 -16.18
C SER A 71 4.68 1.50 -15.92
N ASP A 72 4.17 1.75 -14.72
CA ASP A 72 3.72 3.06 -14.23
C ASP A 72 4.81 3.85 -13.48
N GLY A 73 6.05 3.33 -13.44
CA GLY A 73 7.24 4.04 -12.98
C GLY A 73 7.58 3.91 -11.49
N ARG A 74 6.90 3.03 -10.74
CA ARG A 74 7.22 2.79 -9.33
C ARG A 74 8.54 2.03 -9.16
N ILE A 75 9.28 2.39 -8.12
CA ILE A 75 10.52 1.69 -7.75
C ILE A 75 10.19 0.28 -7.27
N LYS A 76 10.86 -0.71 -7.84
CA LYS A 76 10.84 -2.12 -7.45
C LYS A 76 12.27 -2.72 -7.58
N PRO A 77 12.63 -3.73 -6.75
CA PRO A 77 11.87 -4.25 -5.61
C PRO A 77 11.76 -3.20 -4.49
N GLU A 78 10.91 -3.43 -3.47
CA GLU A 78 10.91 -2.58 -2.28
C GLU A 78 12.20 -2.72 -1.50
N VAL A 79 12.61 -3.95 -1.24
CA VAL A 79 13.82 -4.24 -0.44
C VAL A 79 14.56 -5.46 -0.97
N CYS A 80 15.77 -5.69 -0.46
CA CYS A 80 16.58 -6.87 -0.75
C CYS A 80 16.90 -7.65 0.54
N ALA A 81 17.10 -8.96 0.37
CA ALA A 81 17.64 -9.84 1.40
C ALA A 81 18.54 -10.92 0.77
N LEU A 82 19.21 -11.74 1.62
CA LEU A 82 20.08 -12.81 1.14
C LEU A 82 19.30 -13.79 0.26
N GLY A 83 19.70 -13.92 -1.00
CA GLY A 83 19.09 -14.82 -1.98
C GLY A 83 20.14 -15.60 -2.78
N VAL A 84 21.43 -15.46 -2.45
CA VAL A 84 22.53 -16.21 -3.08
C VAL A 84 23.14 -17.15 -2.05
N ASN A 85 23.19 -18.44 -2.37
CA ASN A 85 23.70 -19.49 -1.48
C ASN A 85 23.01 -19.48 -0.10
N THR A 86 21.72 -19.20 -0.08
CA THR A 86 20.91 -19.21 1.15
C THR A 86 20.77 -20.65 1.67
N TYR A 87 21.05 -20.84 2.97
CA TYR A 87 21.00 -22.14 3.61
C TYR A 87 19.55 -22.56 3.85
N CYS A 88 19.16 -23.69 3.35
CA CYS A 88 17.79 -24.18 3.42
C CYS A 88 17.72 -25.69 3.58
N VAL A 89 16.58 -26.20 4.03
CA VAL A 89 16.32 -27.65 4.08
C VAL A 89 16.20 -28.20 2.67
N ARG A 90 16.83 -29.34 2.42
CA ARG A 90 16.69 -30.03 1.14
C ARG A 90 15.29 -30.66 1.05
N SER A 91 14.62 -30.44 -0.08
CA SER A 91 13.30 -31.02 -0.34
C SER A 91 13.31 -32.54 -0.19
N ASN A 92 12.22 -33.13 0.32
CA ASN A 92 12.03 -34.54 0.56
C ASN A 92 13.03 -35.17 1.59
N THR A 93 13.54 -34.36 2.51
CA THR A 93 14.39 -34.81 3.62
C THR A 93 13.98 -34.08 4.89
N GLU A 94 14.24 -34.70 6.07
CA GLU A 94 13.88 -34.13 7.37
C GLU A 94 15.01 -33.31 7.99
N ASN A 95 16.27 -33.64 7.69
CA ASN A 95 17.43 -33.08 8.39
C ASN A 95 18.66 -32.86 7.47
N ILE A 96 18.47 -32.89 6.16
CA ILE A 96 19.54 -32.55 5.20
C ILE A 96 19.39 -31.11 4.74
N TYR A 97 20.46 -30.38 4.82
CA TYR A 97 20.54 -28.97 4.43
C TYR A 97 21.34 -28.83 3.16
N ARG A 98 21.04 -27.75 2.41
CA ARG A 98 21.78 -27.35 1.21
C ARG A 98 21.76 -25.84 1.09
N THR A 99 22.58 -25.30 0.22
CA THR A 99 22.46 -23.91 -0.26
C THR A 99 21.65 -23.88 -1.55
N ALA A 100 20.89 -22.81 -1.73
CA ALA A 100 20.16 -22.52 -2.95
C ALA A 100 20.13 -21.00 -3.21
N SER A 101 19.87 -20.62 -4.47
CA SER A 101 19.82 -19.23 -4.87
C SER A 101 18.52 -18.91 -5.61
N GLY A 102 18.05 -17.67 -5.45
CA GLY A 102 16.83 -17.15 -6.04
C GLY A 102 16.16 -16.11 -5.14
N THR A 103 15.39 -15.21 -5.69
CA THR A 103 14.55 -14.27 -4.92
C THR A 103 13.50 -15.01 -4.09
N SER A 104 13.17 -16.26 -4.45
CA SER A 104 12.32 -17.16 -3.66
C SER A 104 12.95 -17.58 -2.31
N PHE A 105 14.25 -17.34 -2.10
CA PHE A 105 14.93 -17.56 -0.82
C PHE A 105 15.13 -16.26 -0.04
N SER A 106 15.14 -15.11 -0.69
CA SER A 106 15.15 -13.81 0.00
C SER A 106 13.77 -13.40 0.54
N ALA A 107 12.70 -13.67 -0.20
CA ALA A 107 11.35 -13.31 0.23
C ALA A 107 10.94 -13.90 1.60
N PRO A 108 11.15 -15.20 1.92
CA PRO A 108 10.80 -15.74 3.23
C PRO A 108 11.63 -15.16 4.39
N LEU A 109 12.84 -14.68 4.15
CA LEU A 109 13.62 -13.96 5.16
C LEU A 109 12.96 -12.63 5.52
N VAL A 110 12.47 -11.89 4.51
CA VAL A 110 11.72 -10.65 4.73
C VAL A 110 10.36 -10.94 5.38
N ALA A 111 9.68 -12.02 5.00
CA ALA A 111 8.44 -12.42 5.65
C ALA A 111 8.66 -12.76 7.15
N GLY A 112 9.76 -13.44 7.47
CA GLY A 112 10.16 -13.68 8.85
C GLY A 112 10.48 -12.38 9.61
N ALA A 113 11.19 -11.44 8.97
CA ALA A 113 11.45 -10.12 9.54
C ALA A 113 10.15 -9.36 9.81
N ALA A 114 9.21 -9.37 8.86
CA ALA A 114 7.89 -8.73 9.01
C ALA A 114 7.10 -9.32 10.19
N ALA A 115 7.14 -10.65 10.37
CA ALA A 115 6.49 -11.31 11.51
C ALA A 115 7.11 -10.88 12.85
N VAL A 116 8.43 -10.75 12.93
CA VAL A 116 9.13 -10.27 14.14
C VAL A 116 8.79 -8.81 14.42
N ILE A 117 8.73 -7.94 13.39
CA ILE A 117 8.34 -6.54 13.52
C ILE A 117 6.90 -6.42 14.05
N LEU A 118 5.96 -7.20 13.50
CA LEU A 118 4.56 -7.23 13.98
C LEU A 118 4.45 -7.76 15.40
N SER A 119 5.26 -8.76 15.76
CA SER A 119 5.30 -9.26 17.15
C SER A 119 5.75 -8.19 18.14
N ALA A 120 6.71 -7.37 17.76
CA ALA A 120 7.21 -6.26 18.59
C ALA A 120 6.25 -5.06 18.60
N ASN A 121 5.51 -4.84 17.52
CA ASN A 121 4.62 -3.70 17.28
C ASN A 121 3.22 -4.18 16.88
N SER A 122 2.53 -4.87 17.79
CA SER A 122 1.28 -5.59 17.50
C SER A 122 0.09 -4.71 17.05
N SER A 123 0.19 -3.40 17.24
CA SER A 123 -0.80 -2.42 16.77
C SER A 123 -0.54 -1.90 15.34
N TRP A 124 0.59 -2.26 14.75
CA TRP A 124 0.92 -1.78 13.41
C TRP A 124 0.10 -2.47 12.33
N THR A 125 -0.20 -1.72 11.30
CA THR A 125 -0.77 -2.24 10.06
C THR A 125 0.31 -2.88 9.19
N ASN A 126 -0.09 -3.72 8.25
CA ASN A 126 0.80 -4.28 7.22
C ASN A 126 1.57 -3.20 6.45
N MET A 127 0.94 -2.05 6.15
CA MET A 127 1.58 -0.94 5.45
C MET A 127 2.62 -0.22 6.32
N GLN A 128 2.42 -0.13 7.63
CA GLN A 128 3.43 0.39 8.55
C GLN A 128 4.64 -0.53 8.66
N VAL A 129 4.44 -1.85 8.61
CA VAL A 129 5.55 -2.82 8.53
C VAL A 129 6.33 -2.66 7.23
N ARG A 130 5.63 -2.52 6.09
CA ARG A 130 6.25 -2.26 4.78
C ARG A 130 7.08 -0.98 4.82
N GLU A 131 6.51 0.10 5.32
CA GLU A 131 7.19 1.39 5.46
C GLU A 131 8.44 1.29 6.35
N ALA A 132 8.33 0.66 7.52
CA ALA A 132 9.46 0.48 8.44
C ALA A 132 10.62 -0.30 7.79
N LEU A 133 10.31 -1.37 7.03
CA LEU A 133 11.31 -2.12 6.29
C LEU A 133 12.00 -1.27 5.23
N MET A 134 11.26 -0.45 4.49
CA MET A 134 11.81 0.44 3.46
C MET A 134 12.64 1.56 4.07
N MET A 135 12.09 2.27 5.07
CA MET A 135 12.71 3.47 5.65
C MET A 135 13.94 3.18 6.53
N THR A 136 14.16 1.94 6.91
CA THR A 136 15.37 1.53 7.67
C THR A 136 16.34 0.68 6.87
N ALA A 137 16.03 0.42 5.60
CA ALA A 137 16.90 -0.33 4.69
C ALA A 137 18.17 0.47 4.32
N SER A 138 19.17 -0.22 3.80
CA SER A 138 20.55 0.27 3.67
C SER A 138 20.75 1.46 2.73
N GLN A 139 19.79 1.75 1.83
CA GLN A 139 19.84 2.91 0.91
C GLN A 139 18.53 3.69 0.85
N ASN A 140 17.80 3.74 1.97
CA ASN A 140 16.49 4.37 2.08
C ASN A 140 16.44 5.84 1.63
N THR A 141 17.56 6.57 1.68
CA THR A 141 17.66 7.98 1.27
C THR A 141 17.82 8.18 -0.23
N ASN A 142 18.20 7.14 -0.97
CA ASN A 142 18.40 7.19 -2.42
C ASN A 142 18.02 5.85 -3.07
N PRO A 143 16.72 5.46 -3.02
CA PRO A 143 16.27 4.19 -3.58
C PRO A 143 16.40 4.16 -5.10
N ASP A 144 16.61 2.96 -5.65
CA ASP A 144 16.75 2.72 -7.08
C ASP A 144 15.97 1.47 -7.55
N ASN A 145 15.97 1.18 -8.85
CA ASN A 145 15.28 0.04 -9.42
C ASN A 145 16.09 -1.28 -9.39
N ILE A 146 17.23 -1.30 -8.69
CA ILE A 146 18.10 -2.48 -8.55
C ILE A 146 17.98 -3.07 -7.15
N TYR A 147 18.17 -2.23 -6.13
CA TYR A 147 18.10 -2.60 -4.72
C TYR A 147 16.81 -2.17 -4.04
N GLY A 148 15.99 -1.35 -4.70
CA GLY A 148 14.89 -0.67 -4.04
C GLY A 148 15.39 0.28 -2.96
N TYR A 149 14.84 0.19 -1.77
CA TYR A 149 15.32 0.92 -0.59
C TYR A 149 16.55 0.28 0.06
N GLY A 150 17.02 -0.85 -0.48
CA GLY A 150 18.23 -1.52 -0.03
C GLY A 150 17.99 -2.81 0.76
N ILE A 151 19.02 -3.27 1.44
CA ILE A 151 18.99 -4.49 2.26
C ILE A 151 18.27 -4.19 3.56
N ILE A 152 17.35 -5.07 3.97
CA ILE A 152 16.54 -4.89 5.18
C ILE A 152 17.40 -4.79 6.45
N ASN A 153 16.94 -3.98 7.38
CA ASN A 153 17.46 -3.89 8.74
C ASN A 153 16.31 -4.16 9.73
N THR A 154 16.12 -5.42 10.09
CA THR A 154 15.02 -5.83 10.98
C THR A 154 15.06 -5.14 12.33
N TRP A 155 16.26 -4.96 12.92
CA TRP A 155 16.41 -4.25 14.19
C TRP A 155 16.04 -2.77 14.08
N GLY A 156 16.47 -2.11 13.01
CA GLY A 156 16.05 -0.75 12.70
C GLY A 156 14.55 -0.64 12.53
N ALA A 157 13.94 -1.60 11.79
CA ALA A 157 12.51 -1.61 11.54
C ALA A 157 11.65 -1.86 12.80
N ILE A 158 12.10 -2.73 13.73
CA ILE A 158 11.43 -2.91 15.03
C ILE A 158 11.38 -1.60 15.82
N ASN A 159 12.45 -0.82 15.78
CA ASN A 159 12.60 0.44 16.50
C ASN A 159 12.23 1.65 15.63
N TYR A 160 11.70 1.42 14.44
CA TYR A 160 11.27 2.48 13.57
C TYR A 160 10.14 3.25 14.24
N GLN A 161 10.47 4.43 14.68
CA GLN A 161 9.44 5.38 15.03
C GLN A 161 9.00 5.97 13.71
N ASN A 162 7.77 5.70 13.32
CA ASN A 162 7.13 6.43 12.25
C ASN A 162 7.09 7.90 12.68
N THR A 163 8.24 8.52 12.62
CA THR A 163 8.33 9.96 12.57
C THR A 163 7.82 10.34 11.20
N VAL A 164 6.50 10.26 10.98
CA VAL A 164 5.88 11.31 10.23
C VAL A 164 6.53 12.53 10.81
N SER A 165 7.45 13.11 10.04
CA SER A 165 8.15 14.32 10.42
C SER A 165 7.05 15.27 10.88
N THR A 166 6.87 15.36 12.18
CA THR A 166 6.15 16.44 12.80
C THR A 166 7.00 17.67 12.61
N LYS A 167 6.97 18.22 11.41
CA LYS A 167 6.80 19.65 11.36
C LYS A 167 5.54 19.90 12.17
N ASN A 168 5.69 20.03 13.49
CA ASN A 168 4.69 20.56 14.43
C ASN A 168 3.22 20.28 14.05
N ASP A 169 2.92 19.13 13.47
CA ASP A 169 1.56 18.65 13.41
C ASP A 169 1.35 17.96 14.76
N ASN A 170 0.78 18.71 15.70
CA ASN A 170 0.09 18.12 16.82
C ASN A 170 -0.58 16.86 16.29
N PHE A 171 -0.36 15.71 16.97
CA PHE A 171 -1.11 14.48 16.76
C PHE A 171 -2.59 14.88 16.82
N ILE A 172 -3.15 15.19 15.66
CA ILE A 172 -4.58 15.42 15.53
C ILE A 172 -5.15 14.02 15.41
N PRO A 173 -5.79 13.46 16.44
CA PRO A 173 -6.58 12.24 16.30
C PRO A 173 -7.45 12.43 15.05
N ASN A 174 -7.76 11.38 14.30
CA ASN A 174 -8.65 11.51 13.14
C ASN A 174 -9.84 12.37 13.54
N ILE A 175 -9.70 13.70 13.31
CA ILE A 175 -10.70 14.67 13.76
C ILE A 175 -12.02 14.52 13.01
N VAL A 176 -11.95 13.80 11.89
CA VAL A 176 -13.11 13.48 11.05
C VAL A 176 -13.00 12.04 10.59
N ARG A 177 -14.08 11.29 10.74
CA ARG A 177 -14.28 9.96 10.15
C ARG A 177 -15.42 10.03 9.16
N VAL A 178 -15.16 9.63 7.92
CA VAL A 178 -16.17 9.54 6.86
C VAL A 178 -16.52 8.07 6.68
N HIS A 179 -17.81 7.72 6.84
CA HIS A 179 -18.30 6.37 6.61
C HIS A 179 -18.63 6.18 5.13
N GLU A 180 -18.64 4.92 4.69
CA GLU A 180 -18.99 4.59 3.31
C GLU A 180 -20.40 5.07 2.95
N ALA A 181 -20.52 5.64 1.76
CA ALA A 181 -21.79 6.07 1.20
C ALA A 181 -22.61 4.84 0.78
N PHE A 182 -23.86 4.77 1.26
CA PHE A 182 -24.74 3.63 1.03
C PHE A 182 -26.16 4.08 0.65
N PRO A 183 -26.84 3.34 -0.24
CA PRO A 183 -26.35 2.20 -1.03
C PRO A 183 -25.36 2.63 -2.12
N ASN A 184 -24.51 1.70 -2.59
CA ASN A 184 -23.65 1.88 -3.74
C ASN A 184 -23.54 0.55 -4.51
N PRO A 185 -24.05 0.41 -5.75
CA PRO A 185 -24.78 1.44 -6.54
C PRO A 185 -26.08 1.92 -5.89
N PHE A 186 -26.53 3.14 -6.25
CA PHE A 186 -27.72 3.77 -5.67
C PHE A 186 -28.76 4.23 -6.70
N ASN A 187 -30.01 4.42 -6.24
CA ASN A 187 -31.14 4.87 -7.08
C ASN A 187 -32.25 5.50 -6.22
N PRO A 188 -32.61 6.76 -6.39
CA PRO A 188 -31.77 7.86 -6.87
C PRO A 188 -30.99 8.49 -5.72
N SER A 189 -31.14 7.98 -4.48
CA SER A 189 -30.58 8.59 -3.27
C SER A 189 -29.55 7.68 -2.59
N LEU A 190 -28.52 8.28 -2.06
CA LEU A 190 -27.58 7.65 -1.15
C LEU A 190 -27.39 8.50 0.12
N SER A 191 -26.96 7.87 1.18
CA SER A 191 -26.60 8.53 2.44
C SER A 191 -25.16 8.23 2.81
N MET A 192 -24.53 9.17 3.50
CA MET A 192 -23.20 8.98 4.12
C MET A 192 -23.18 9.64 5.49
N THR A 193 -22.37 9.13 6.39
CA THR A 193 -22.24 9.65 7.75
C THR A 193 -20.83 10.21 7.95
N ILE A 194 -20.76 11.37 8.57
CA ILE A 194 -19.49 12.01 8.95
C ILE A 194 -19.51 12.23 10.46
N GLU A 195 -18.49 11.70 11.14
CA GLU A 195 -18.24 11.92 12.57
C GLU A 195 -17.09 12.92 12.72
N CYS A 196 -17.35 14.00 13.41
CA CYS A 196 -16.35 15.00 13.78
C CYS A 196 -16.04 14.92 15.27
N PHE A 197 -14.78 14.65 15.61
CA PHE A 197 -14.27 14.53 17.00
C PHE A 197 -13.52 15.77 17.46
N SER A 198 -13.47 16.82 16.64
CA SER A 198 -12.80 18.09 16.95
C SER A 198 -13.77 19.18 17.31
N LYS A 199 -13.25 20.17 18.03
CA LYS A 199 -13.95 21.45 18.19
C LYS A 199 -13.62 22.32 16.98
N ASN A 200 -14.64 22.75 16.22
CA ASN A 200 -14.51 23.70 15.09
C ASN A 200 -13.70 23.15 13.89
N ALA A 201 -14.06 22.00 13.34
CA ALA A 201 -13.54 21.53 12.08
C ALA A 201 -14.38 22.07 10.90
N GLU A 202 -13.77 22.83 10.01
CA GLU A 202 -14.38 23.17 8.72
C GLU A 202 -14.40 21.92 7.85
N ILE A 203 -15.59 21.48 7.45
CA ILE A 203 -15.79 20.28 6.65
C ILE A 203 -16.57 20.64 5.40
N THR A 204 -16.04 20.29 4.25
CA THR A 204 -16.72 20.44 2.98
C THR A 204 -16.85 19.11 2.28
N THR A 205 -18.06 18.78 1.83
CA THR A 205 -18.36 17.55 1.08
C THR A 205 -19.00 17.92 -0.26
N ASN A 206 -18.30 17.60 -1.34
CA ASN A 206 -18.65 17.94 -2.70
C ASN A 206 -18.82 16.69 -3.55
N VAL A 207 -19.73 16.74 -4.51
CA VAL A 207 -19.92 15.71 -5.54
C VAL A 207 -19.34 16.19 -6.86
N TYR A 208 -18.58 15.32 -7.51
CA TYR A 208 -17.97 15.57 -8.82
C TYR A 208 -18.37 14.49 -9.82
N ASN A 209 -18.49 14.87 -11.10
CA ASN A 209 -18.64 13.92 -12.19
C ASN A 209 -17.26 13.36 -12.64
N ILE A 210 -17.27 12.39 -13.57
CA ILE A 210 -16.05 11.76 -14.12
C ILE A 210 -15.10 12.74 -14.84
N LYS A 211 -15.56 13.94 -15.19
CA LYS A 211 -14.73 15.00 -15.79
C LYS A 211 -14.10 15.92 -14.75
N GLY A 212 -14.35 15.67 -13.46
CA GLY A 212 -13.88 16.51 -12.36
C GLY A 212 -14.68 17.81 -12.15
N ASN A 213 -15.82 17.97 -12.84
CA ASN A 213 -16.68 19.13 -12.64
C ASN A 213 -17.51 18.95 -11.36
N LEU A 214 -17.58 20.01 -10.56
CA LEU A 214 -18.46 20.07 -9.39
C LEU A 214 -19.92 19.92 -9.83
N VAL A 215 -20.63 18.99 -9.21
CA VAL A 215 -22.04 18.68 -9.46
C VAL A 215 -22.91 19.26 -8.37
N GLU A 216 -22.55 19.03 -7.12
CA GLU A 216 -23.32 19.47 -5.95
C GLU A 216 -22.43 19.63 -4.72
N ILE A 217 -22.84 20.51 -3.79
CA ILE A 217 -22.22 20.68 -2.47
C ILE A 217 -23.18 20.08 -1.44
N LEU A 218 -22.81 18.98 -0.80
CA LEU A 218 -23.63 18.31 0.20
C LEU A 218 -23.47 18.92 1.59
N HIS A 219 -22.31 19.46 1.89
CA HIS A 219 -22.00 20.08 3.17
C HIS A 219 -20.85 21.11 3.02
N ASN A 220 -20.98 22.22 3.71
CA ASN A 220 -19.94 23.26 3.77
C ASN A 220 -20.10 24.11 5.04
N GLU A 221 -19.88 23.48 6.20
CA GLU A 221 -20.05 24.13 7.51
C GLU A 221 -18.99 23.63 8.49
N THR A 222 -18.85 24.39 9.58
CA THR A 222 -18.01 24.00 10.72
C THR A 222 -18.76 23.02 11.63
N LEU A 223 -18.17 21.87 11.91
CA LEU A 223 -18.68 20.89 12.87
C LEU A 223 -17.85 20.88 14.15
N SER A 224 -18.52 20.59 15.27
CA SER A 224 -17.90 20.53 16.58
C SER A 224 -18.43 19.33 17.37
N ASN A 225 -17.59 18.29 17.56
CA ASN A 225 -17.92 17.07 18.28
C ASN A 225 -19.32 16.53 17.91
N LYS A 226 -19.59 16.38 16.62
CA LYS A 226 -20.91 16.05 16.10
C LYS A 226 -20.83 15.02 14.98
N THR A 227 -21.84 14.14 14.95
CA THR A 227 -22.10 13.24 13.82
C THR A 227 -23.20 13.85 12.96
N ILE A 228 -23.01 13.87 11.66
CA ILE A 228 -24.01 14.29 10.68
C ILE A 228 -24.24 13.18 9.65
N SER A 229 -25.47 13.10 9.17
CA SER A 229 -25.82 12.25 8.03
C SER A 229 -26.18 13.15 6.85
N LEU A 230 -25.49 12.94 5.73
CA LEU A 230 -25.71 13.64 4.48
C LEU A 230 -26.54 12.74 3.55
N LEU A 231 -27.51 13.30 2.89
CA LEU A 231 -28.32 12.63 1.88
C LEU A 231 -28.08 13.33 0.54
N TRP A 232 -27.68 12.56 -0.47
CA TRP A 232 -27.64 13.02 -1.85
C TRP A 232 -28.77 12.41 -2.65
N ASN A 233 -29.66 13.27 -3.20
CA ASN A 233 -30.70 12.88 -4.13
C ASN A 233 -30.29 13.25 -5.55
N ALA A 234 -29.91 12.25 -6.33
CA ALA A 234 -29.41 12.41 -7.68
C ALA A 234 -30.49 12.25 -8.77
N SER A 235 -31.78 12.52 -8.45
CA SER A 235 -32.90 12.36 -9.39
C SER A 235 -32.71 13.15 -10.68
N ASP A 236 -32.07 14.31 -10.63
CA ASP A 236 -31.89 15.21 -11.77
C ASP A 236 -30.58 14.96 -12.53
N TYR A 237 -29.74 14.04 -12.05
CA TYR A 237 -28.43 13.77 -12.66
C TYR A 237 -28.47 12.51 -13.53
N PRO A 238 -27.66 12.41 -14.60
CA PRO A 238 -27.60 11.25 -15.47
C PRO A 238 -26.97 10.03 -14.76
N ASN A 239 -27.34 8.83 -15.22
CA ASN A 239 -26.68 7.60 -14.79
C ASN A 239 -25.17 7.67 -15.01
N GLY A 240 -24.38 7.16 -14.09
CA GLY A 240 -22.95 7.17 -14.22
C GLY A 240 -22.17 7.10 -12.89
N ILE A 241 -20.88 7.27 -13.01
CA ILE A 241 -19.95 7.31 -11.88
C ILE A 241 -19.80 8.75 -11.41
N TYR A 242 -19.83 8.92 -10.10
CA TYR A 242 -19.58 10.17 -9.39
C TYR A 242 -18.55 9.96 -8.31
N PHE A 243 -17.89 11.03 -7.89
CA PHE A 243 -16.94 11.04 -6.79
C PHE A 243 -17.45 12.01 -5.72
N ILE A 244 -17.63 11.49 -4.50
CA ILE A 244 -17.94 12.31 -3.33
C ILE A 244 -16.62 12.57 -2.62
N ARG A 245 -16.24 13.83 -2.52
CA ARG A 245 -15.01 14.26 -1.82
C ARG A 245 -15.37 15.05 -0.59
N THR A 246 -14.96 14.54 0.58
CA THR A 246 -15.01 15.25 1.85
C THR A 246 -13.61 15.71 2.22
N TYR A 247 -13.45 16.97 2.56
CA TYR A 247 -12.16 17.51 2.99
C TYR A 247 -12.32 18.42 4.19
N TRP A 248 -11.28 18.44 5.01
CA TRP A 248 -11.17 19.24 6.24
C TRP A 248 -9.71 19.63 6.45
N THR A 249 -9.45 20.55 7.40
CA THR A 249 -8.08 20.91 7.77
C THR A 249 -7.32 19.69 8.28
N GLY A 250 -6.33 19.21 7.55
CA GLY A 250 -5.49 18.07 7.89
C GLY A 250 -5.88 16.73 7.23
N GLY A 251 -6.90 16.68 6.35
CA GLY A 251 -7.24 15.45 5.64
C GLY A 251 -8.32 15.56 4.59
N ASN A 252 -8.52 14.47 3.87
CA ASN A 252 -9.64 14.31 2.94
C ASN A 252 -10.00 12.84 2.77
N ASP A 253 -11.22 12.58 2.28
CA ASP A 253 -11.74 11.29 1.87
C ASP A 253 -12.38 11.42 0.49
N ILE A 254 -12.26 10.38 -0.34
CA ILE A 254 -12.87 10.35 -1.69
C ILE A 254 -13.53 8.99 -1.90
N GLN A 255 -14.82 8.99 -2.20
CA GLN A 255 -15.60 7.79 -2.46
C GLN A 255 -16.16 7.81 -3.88
N LYS A 256 -15.96 6.70 -4.59
CA LYS A 256 -16.59 6.46 -5.89
C LYS A 256 -17.98 5.87 -5.68
N VAL A 257 -18.99 6.48 -6.26
CA VAL A 257 -20.38 6.03 -6.21
C VAL A 257 -20.97 5.89 -7.60
N THR A 258 -21.91 4.96 -7.78
CA THR A 258 -22.52 4.67 -9.08
C THR A 258 -24.01 4.88 -9.01
N LEU A 259 -24.53 5.84 -9.78
CA LEU A 259 -25.96 6.08 -9.96
C LEU A 259 -26.51 5.17 -11.06
N LEU A 260 -27.51 4.37 -10.72
CA LEU A 260 -28.24 3.49 -11.64
C LEU A 260 -29.74 3.78 -11.47
N LYS A 261 -30.34 4.44 -12.45
CA LYS A 261 -31.81 4.65 -12.51
C LYS A 261 -32.49 3.57 -13.31
#